data_fb13d5fca39dc97e6a173498056dcf78
#
_entry.id   fb13d5fca39dc97e6a173498056dcf78
#
_cell.length_a   1.000
_cell.length_b   1.000
_cell.length_c   1.000
_cell.angle_alpha   90.00
_cell.angle_beta   90.00
_cell.angle_gamma   90.00
#
_symmetry.space_group_name_H-M   'P 1'
#
loop_
_entity.id
_entity.type
_entity.pdbx_description
1 polymer ?
#
loop_
_entity_poly.entity_id
_entity_poly.type
_entity_poly.pdbx_seq_one_letter_code
_entity_poly.pdbx_strand_id
1 'polypeptide(L)'
;NLCNAKLKEDSMSVRNIIKKSNVKVIGTTDDPADTLEWHKKLAADPTFDVKVVPSWRPDKSININKPDFKDYIKKLSDVSGVVIENVTTLKEALKKRMEVFHELGCRASDHGVDYVMYEMADEGTVEGIFLKKMEGKDLTEQEIAQYKTNILLFLGREYHRLGWAMQLHFSCKRDNNTRMFRKLGPDTGFDCISNYAPAAQLADFLNALDITDELPKTIIYSLNPADNAIIGSIIGCFQD
;
A
#
# COMPACT_ATOMS: atom_id res chain seq x y z
N ASN A 1 -18.68 -18.02 -32.53
CA ASN A 1 -17.69 -16.94 -32.42
C ASN A 1 -16.31 -17.57 -32.21
N LEU A 2 -15.34 -17.24 -33.10
CA LEU A 2 -13.98 -17.82 -33.11
C LEU A 2 -13.24 -17.58 -31.79
N CYS A 3 -13.36 -16.39 -31.19
CA CYS A 3 -12.72 -16.08 -29.89
C CYS A 3 -13.25 -16.99 -28.77
N ASN A 4 -14.57 -17.19 -28.71
CA ASN A 4 -15.15 -18.04 -27.67
C ASN A 4 -14.75 -19.52 -27.84
N ALA A 5 -14.57 -19.98 -29.09
CA ALA A 5 -14.06 -21.33 -29.34
C ALA A 5 -12.61 -21.44 -28.88
N LYS A 6 -11.78 -20.46 -29.22
CA LYS A 6 -10.36 -20.40 -28.84
C LYS A 6 -10.17 -20.38 -27.31
N LEU A 7 -10.97 -19.58 -26.58
CA LEU A 7 -10.89 -19.49 -25.12
C LEU A 7 -11.26 -20.79 -24.39
N LYS A 8 -11.90 -21.74 -25.06
CA LYS A 8 -12.24 -23.08 -24.50
C LYS A 8 -11.10 -24.09 -24.65
N GLU A 9 -10.10 -23.79 -25.45
CA GLU A 9 -8.93 -24.67 -25.58
C GLU A 9 -8.10 -24.66 -24.29
N ASP A 10 -7.57 -25.81 -23.90
CA ASP A 10 -6.69 -25.93 -22.73
C ASP A 10 -5.45 -25.03 -22.86
N SER A 11 -4.97 -24.85 -24.09
CA SER A 11 -3.88 -23.92 -24.40
C SER A 11 -4.15 -22.46 -24.02
N MET A 12 -5.41 -22.10 -23.74
CA MET A 12 -5.86 -20.77 -23.33
C MET A 12 -6.31 -20.73 -21.87
N SER A 13 -5.99 -21.74 -21.08
CA SER A 13 -6.14 -21.66 -19.62
C SER A 13 -5.24 -20.57 -19.06
N VAL A 14 -5.61 -20.00 -17.91
CA VAL A 14 -4.85 -18.92 -17.24
C VAL A 14 -3.37 -19.28 -17.11
N ARG A 15 -3.06 -20.48 -16.62
CA ARG A 15 -1.67 -20.96 -16.46
C ARG A 15 -0.93 -21.03 -17.81
N ASN A 16 -1.59 -21.54 -18.84
CA ASN A 16 -0.96 -21.66 -20.16
C ASN A 16 -0.77 -20.31 -20.85
N ILE A 17 -1.68 -19.36 -20.66
CA ILE A 17 -1.48 -17.97 -21.14
C ILE A 17 -0.26 -17.33 -20.46
N ILE A 18 -0.15 -17.46 -19.15
CA ILE A 18 1.01 -16.93 -18.38
C ILE A 18 2.31 -17.55 -18.88
N LYS A 19 2.36 -18.88 -19.07
CA LYS A 19 3.53 -19.59 -19.62
C LYS A 19 3.86 -19.16 -21.05
N LYS A 20 2.87 -19.07 -21.94
CA LYS A 20 3.05 -18.60 -23.32
C LYS A 20 3.58 -17.16 -23.41
N SER A 21 3.17 -16.32 -22.46
CA SER A 21 3.66 -14.94 -22.34
C SER A 21 5.06 -14.83 -21.74
N ASN A 22 5.71 -15.96 -21.47
CA ASN A 22 7.05 -16.05 -20.89
C ASN A 22 7.19 -15.27 -19.56
N VAL A 23 6.13 -15.22 -18.77
CA VAL A 23 6.14 -14.58 -17.45
C VAL A 23 6.98 -15.43 -16.49
N LYS A 24 7.86 -14.78 -15.75
CA LYS A 24 8.75 -15.42 -14.76
C LYS A 24 8.31 -15.16 -13.33
N VAL A 25 7.77 -13.97 -13.08
CA VAL A 25 7.34 -13.54 -11.75
C VAL A 25 6.02 -12.77 -11.88
N ILE A 26 5.10 -13.02 -10.96
CA ILE A 26 3.86 -12.25 -10.79
C ILE A 26 3.89 -11.68 -9.37
N GLY A 27 3.80 -10.35 -9.26
CA GLY A 27 3.51 -9.67 -8.00
C GLY A 27 2.00 -9.49 -7.87
N THR A 28 1.44 -9.89 -6.76
CA THR A 28 0.05 -9.60 -6.39
C THR A 28 -0.01 -8.37 -5.50
N THR A 29 -1.19 -7.87 -5.18
CA THR A 29 -1.37 -6.77 -4.23
C THR A 29 -2.14 -7.29 -3.03
N ASP A 30 -1.50 -7.34 -1.87
CA ASP A 30 -2.00 -8.06 -0.71
C ASP A 30 -2.00 -7.20 0.55
N ASP A 31 -3.08 -7.33 1.33
CA ASP A 31 -3.26 -6.61 2.59
C ASP A 31 -2.45 -7.27 3.72
N PRO A 32 -1.88 -6.52 4.67
CA PRO A 32 -1.21 -7.07 5.86
C PRO A 32 -1.98 -8.17 6.59
N ALA A 33 -3.30 -8.09 6.59
CA ALA A 33 -4.18 -9.05 7.25
C ALA A 33 -4.60 -10.23 6.36
N ASP A 34 -4.00 -10.41 5.18
CA ASP A 34 -4.23 -11.56 4.33
C ASP A 34 -3.47 -12.80 4.80
N THR A 35 -4.08 -13.98 4.64
CA THR A 35 -3.48 -15.25 5.09
C THR A 35 -2.33 -15.72 4.21
N LEU A 36 -2.27 -15.23 2.97
CA LEU A 36 -1.31 -15.61 1.92
C LEU A 36 -1.31 -17.12 1.61
N GLU A 37 -2.41 -17.81 1.89
CA GLU A 37 -2.52 -19.27 1.70
C GLU A 37 -2.35 -19.69 0.24
N TRP A 38 -2.82 -18.85 -0.69
CA TRP A 38 -2.69 -19.14 -2.12
C TRP A 38 -1.26 -19.02 -2.62
N HIS A 39 -0.47 -18.07 -2.09
CA HIS A 39 0.95 -17.96 -2.37
C HIS A 39 1.68 -19.23 -1.93
N LYS A 40 1.40 -19.72 -0.71
CA LYS A 40 1.97 -20.96 -0.18
C LYS A 40 1.59 -22.17 -1.03
N LYS A 41 0.32 -22.27 -1.44
CA LYS A 41 -0.17 -23.36 -2.32
C LYS A 41 0.50 -23.33 -3.69
N LEU A 42 0.62 -22.14 -4.30
CA LEU A 42 1.28 -22.00 -5.60
C LEU A 42 2.79 -22.28 -5.52
N ALA A 43 3.46 -21.86 -4.47
CA ALA A 43 4.88 -22.13 -4.25
C ALA A 43 5.16 -23.65 -4.08
N ALA A 44 4.19 -24.39 -3.57
CA ALA A 44 4.27 -25.86 -3.40
C ALA A 44 3.85 -26.66 -4.63
N ASP A 45 3.31 -26.02 -5.67
CA ASP A 45 2.80 -26.69 -6.88
C ASP A 45 3.91 -26.90 -7.93
N PRO A 46 4.43 -28.13 -8.11
CA PRO A 46 5.52 -28.39 -9.05
C PRO A 46 5.09 -28.26 -10.53
N THR A 47 3.80 -28.13 -10.80
CA THR A 47 3.27 -27.99 -12.16
C THR A 47 3.24 -26.55 -12.64
N PHE A 48 3.53 -25.58 -11.76
CA PHE A 48 3.53 -24.16 -12.06
C PHE A 48 4.86 -23.50 -11.64
N ASP A 49 5.71 -23.26 -12.63
CA ASP A 49 7.08 -22.78 -12.48
C ASP A 49 7.22 -21.24 -12.41
N VAL A 50 6.11 -20.51 -12.50
CA VAL A 50 6.08 -19.07 -12.39
C VAL A 50 6.01 -18.67 -10.91
N LYS A 51 6.95 -17.83 -10.46
CA LYS A 51 6.92 -17.28 -9.11
C LYS A 51 5.71 -16.36 -8.93
N VAL A 52 4.89 -16.63 -7.91
CA VAL A 52 3.83 -15.71 -7.47
C VAL A 52 4.17 -15.23 -6.06
N VAL A 53 4.44 -13.94 -5.94
CA VAL A 53 4.91 -13.30 -4.70
C VAL A 53 3.98 -12.18 -4.29
N PRO A 54 3.75 -11.97 -2.99
CA PRO A 54 2.92 -10.85 -2.53
C PRO A 54 3.64 -9.52 -2.69
N SER A 55 2.90 -8.44 -2.93
CA SER A 55 3.32 -7.06 -2.69
C SER A 55 2.55 -6.51 -1.49
N TRP A 56 3.23 -5.74 -0.67
CA TRP A 56 2.71 -5.24 0.58
C TRP A 56 1.86 -3.98 0.39
N ARG A 57 0.54 -4.03 0.65
CA ARG A 57 -0.38 -2.88 0.56
C ARG A 57 -1.07 -2.59 1.89
N PRO A 58 -0.46 -1.78 2.76
CA PRO A 58 -0.94 -1.53 4.11
C PRO A 58 -1.95 -0.37 4.22
N ASP A 59 -2.56 0.07 3.13
CA ASP A 59 -3.39 1.27 3.07
C ASP A 59 -4.49 1.31 4.13
N LYS A 60 -5.07 0.16 4.51
CA LYS A 60 -6.09 0.12 5.55
C LYS A 60 -5.56 0.44 6.94
N SER A 61 -4.28 0.14 7.22
CA SER A 61 -3.63 0.54 8.48
C SER A 61 -3.26 2.02 8.51
N ILE A 62 -3.12 2.64 7.34
CA ILE A 62 -2.77 4.05 7.16
C ILE A 62 -4.02 4.93 7.17
N ASN A 63 -5.12 4.45 6.57
CA ASN A 63 -6.34 5.22 6.36
C ASN A 63 -7.22 5.29 7.61
N ILE A 64 -6.70 5.91 8.69
CA ILE A 64 -7.38 6.07 9.98
C ILE A 64 -8.73 6.80 9.88
N ASN A 65 -8.92 7.61 8.84
CA ASN A 65 -10.16 8.35 8.57
C ASN A 65 -11.32 7.46 8.07
N LYS A 66 -11.05 6.24 7.63
CA LYS A 66 -12.09 5.35 7.10
C LYS A 66 -12.97 4.78 8.23
N PRO A 67 -14.26 4.53 7.95
CA PRO A 67 -15.20 4.05 8.96
C PRO A 67 -14.88 2.62 9.46
N ASP A 68 -14.29 1.78 8.63
CA ASP A 68 -13.92 0.39 8.89
C ASP A 68 -12.56 0.23 9.58
N PHE A 69 -11.87 1.32 9.91
CA PHE A 69 -10.52 1.28 10.51
C PHE A 69 -10.46 0.43 11.78
N LYS A 70 -11.42 0.58 12.70
CA LYS A 70 -11.44 -0.18 13.96
C LYS A 70 -11.58 -1.70 13.74
N ASP A 71 -12.45 -2.09 12.82
CA ASP A 71 -12.65 -3.49 12.46
C ASP A 71 -11.41 -4.07 11.80
N TYR A 72 -10.73 -3.25 11.00
CA TYR A 72 -9.46 -3.62 10.39
C TYR A 72 -8.34 -3.82 11.43
N ILE A 73 -8.21 -2.92 12.42
CA ILE A 73 -7.22 -3.07 13.50
C ILE A 73 -7.45 -4.38 14.26
N LYS A 74 -8.71 -4.74 14.55
CA LYS A 74 -9.05 -6.02 15.16
C LYS A 74 -8.61 -7.21 14.29
N LYS A 75 -8.95 -7.18 12.99
CA LYS A 75 -8.53 -8.23 12.05
C LYS A 75 -7.00 -8.37 11.98
N LEU A 76 -6.28 -7.25 11.93
CA LEU A 76 -4.81 -7.24 11.91
C LEU A 76 -4.23 -7.81 13.22
N SER A 77 -4.82 -7.46 14.36
CA SER A 77 -4.47 -8.03 15.67
C SER A 77 -4.60 -9.55 15.67
N ASP A 78 -5.74 -10.07 15.21
CA ASP A 78 -6.00 -11.51 15.14
C ASP A 78 -4.99 -12.24 14.25
N VAL A 79 -4.71 -11.71 13.04
CA VAL A 79 -3.81 -12.35 12.07
C VAL A 79 -2.34 -12.25 12.46
N SER A 80 -1.93 -11.14 13.08
CA SER A 80 -0.55 -10.95 13.55
C SER A 80 -0.26 -11.68 14.86
N GLY A 81 -1.31 -11.97 15.64
CA GLY A 81 -1.17 -12.48 17.01
C GLY A 81 -0.52 -11.46 17.96
N VAL A 82 -0.66 -10.17 17.65
CA VAL A 82 -0.25 -9.03 18.50
C VAL A 82 -1.52 -8.28 18.91
N VAL A 83 -1.75 -8.13 20.20
CA VAL A 83 -2.87 -7.31 20.70
C VAL A 83 -2.56 -5.84 20.41
N ILE A 84 -3.34 -5.21 19.53
CA ILE A 84 -3.14 -3.82 19.11
C ILE A 84 -3.97 -2.91 20.00
N GLU A 85 -3.32 -2.24 20.94
CA GLU A 85 -3.93 -1.30 21.87
C GLU A 85 -3.47 0.15 21.64
N ASN A 86 -2.37 0.35 20.94
CA ASN A 86 -1.72 1.63 20.71
C ASN A 86 -0.89 1.62 19.42
N VAL A 87 -0.30 2.76 19.06
CA VAL A 87 0.51 2.91 17.83
C VAL A 87 1.75 2.02 17.87
N THR A 88 2.37 1.85 19.04
CA THR A 88 3.55 0.99 19.19
C THR A 88 3.21 -0.46 18.85
N THR A 89 2.16 -1.01 19.43
CA THR A 89 1.71 -2.39 19.16
C THR A 89 1.16 -2.56 17.74
N LEU A 90 0.59 -1.50 17.14
CA LEU A 90 0.26 -1.51 15.71
C LEU A 90 1.52 -1.65 14.85
N LYS A 91 2.57 -0.88 15.12
CA LYS A 91 3.86 -0.97 14.42
C LYS A 91 4.49 -2.36 14.59
N GLU A 92 4.41 -2.96 15.77
CA GLU A 92 4.87 -4.33 16.03
C GLU A 92 4.08 -5.36 15.20
N ALA A 93 2.75 -5.24 15.15
CA ALA A 93 1.91 -6.11 14.35
C ALA A 93 2.25 -6.02 12.85
N LEU A 94 2.40 -4.80 12.32
CA LEU A 94 2.81 -4.56 10.93
C LEU A 94 4.19 -5.17 10.65
N LYS A 95 5.17 -4.93 11.50
CA LYS A 95 6.52 -5.49 11.36
C LYS A 95 6.50 -7.01 11.32
N LYS A 96 5.78 -7.66 12.23
CA LYS A 96 5.62 -9.10 12.25
C LYS A 96 4.99 -9.64 10.97
N ARG A 97 4.00 -8.92 10.41
CA ARG A 97 3.40 -9.29 9.12
C ARG A 97 4.35 -9.08 7.94
N MET A 98 5.16 -8.00 7.97
CA MET A 98 6.16 -7.76 6.94
C MET A 98 7.20 -8.89 6.86
N GLU A 99 7.62 -9.47 7.99
CA GLU A 99 8.52 -10.64 7.99
C GLU A 99 7.87 -11.84 7.27
N VAL A 100 6.60 -12.12 7.52
CA VAL A 100 5.86 -13.19 6.82
C VAL A 100 5.79 -12.94 5.32
N PHE A 101 5.55 -11.70 4.90
CA PHE A 101 5.55 -11.32 3.49
C PHE A 101 6.94 -11.47 2.87
N HIS A 102 7.97 -11.05 3.60
CA HIS A 102 9.37 -11.15 3.17
C HIS A 102 9.79 -12.61 2.92
N GLU A 103 9.43 -13.51 3.83
CA GLU A 103 9.68 -14.96 3.70
C GLU A 103 9.00 -15.57 2.46
N LEU A 104 7.81 -15.05 2.09
CA LEU A 104 7.09 -15.46 0.89
C LEU A 104 7.56 -14.77 -0.40
N GLY A 105 8.63 -13.98 -0.33
CA GLY A 105 9.27 -13.38 -1.49
C GLY A 105 8.84 -11.96 -1.81
N CYS A 106 8.08 -11.29 -0.93
CA CYS A 106 7.78 -9.86 -1.07
C CYS A 106 9.06 -9.03 -1.13
N ARG A 107 9.13 -8.10 -2.09
CA ARG A 107 10.26 -7.18 -2.28
C ARG A 107 9.80 -5.76 -2.63
N ALA A 108 8.51 -5.50 -2.57
CA ALA A 108 7.96 -4.19 -2.86
C ALA A 108 6.72 -3.90 -2.01
N SER A 109 6.55 -2.64 -1.65
CA SER A 109 5.28 -2.12 -1.17
C SER A 109 4.48 -1.49 -2.32
N ASP A 110 3.19 -1.29 -2.10
CA ASP A 110 2.28 -0.64 -3.02
C ASP A 110 1.32 0.25 -2.20
N HIS A 111 1.42 1.56 -2.35
CA HIS A 111 0.60 2.53 -1.63
C HIS A 111 -0.31 3.29 -2.59
N GLY A 112 -1.62 3.28 -2.33
CA GLY A 112 -2.58 4.11 -3.04
C GLY A 112 -3.07 5.24 -2.13
N VAL A 113 -2.38 6.38 -2.16
CA VAL A 113 -2.70 7.55 -1.34
C VAL A 113 -3.31 8.68 -2.18
N ASP A 114 -4.08 9.58 -1.57
CA ASP A 114 -4.61 10.75 -2.28
C ASP A 114 -3.45 11.66 -2.74
N TYR A 115 -2.50 11.88 -1.87
CA TYR A 115 -1.21 12.54 -2.08
C TYR A 115 -0.23 12.05 -1.00
N VAL A 116 1.06 12.25 -1.19
CA VAL A 116 2.06 11.93 -0.16
C VAL A 116 2.08 13.07 0.85
N MET A 117 1.51 12.82 2.03
CA MET A 117 1.42 13.82 3.10
C MET A 117 2.68 13.84 3.96
N TYR A 118 3.01 15.03 4.44
CA TYR A 118 4.05 15.24 5.43
C TYR A 118 3.60 16.28 6.45
N GLU A 119 3.11 15.80 7.58
CA GLU A 119 2.65 16.62 8.71
C GLU A 119 3.19 15.96 9.98
N MET A 120 4.28 16.52 10.52
CA MET A 120 4.98 15.93 11.67
C MET A 120 4.22 16.16 12.98
N ALA A 121 4.25 15.17 13.83
CA ALA A 121 3.80 15.26 15.21
C ALA A 121 4.69 14.39 16.11
N ASP A 122 4.75 14.71 17.39
CA ASP A 122 5.42 13.87 18.39
C ASP A 122 4.63 12.56 18.63
N GLU A 123 5.32 11.56 19.19
CA GLU A 123 4.73 10.23 19.41
C GLU A 123 3.50 10.29 20.33
N GLY A 124 3.49 11.16 21.35
CA GLY A 124 2.35 11.30 22.26
C GLY A 124 1.11 11.85 21.55
N THR A 125 1.30 12.80 20.65
CA THR A 125 0.22 13.33 19.80
C THR A 125 -0.34 12.23 18.87
N VAL A 126 0.52 11.49 18.20
CA VAL A 126 0.08 10.40 17.30
C VAL A 126 -0.65 9.30 18.07
N GLU A 127 -0.18 8.96 19.25
CA GLU A 127 -0.86 8.03 20.16
C GLU A 127 -2.25 8.53 20.54
N GLY A 128 -2.36 9.81 20.94
CA GLY A 128 -3.64 10.44 21.27
C GLY A 128 -4.64 10.41 20.10
N ILE A 129 -4.16 10.62 18.86
CA ILE A 129 -4.97 10.53 17.64
C ILE A 129 -5.50 9.11 17.44
N PHE A 130 -4.64 8.11 17.57
CA PHE A 130 -5.03 6.70 17.44
C PHE A 130 -6.09 6.33 18.47
N LEU A 131 -5.87 6.61 19.76
CA LEU A 131 -6.81 6.33 20.84
C LEU A 131 -8.15 7.05 20.63
N LYS A 132 -8.11 8.33 20.22
CA LYS A 132 -9.31 9.11 19.88
C LYS A 132 -10.16 8.42 18.81
N LYS A 133 -9.51 7.87 17.77
CA LYS A 133 -10.19 7.07 16.73
C LYS A 133 -10.75 5.76 17.28
N MET A 134 -9.98 5.05 18.09
CA MET A 134 -10.41 3.79 18.70
C MET A 134 -11.61 3.97 19.65
N GLU A 135 -11.75 5.15 20.25
CA GLU A 135 -12.95 5.54 21.02
C GLU A 135 -14.14 5.89 20.13
N GLY A 136 -13.96 6.01 18.82
CA GLY A 136 -15.03 6.34 17.86
C GLY A 136 -15.27 7.82 17.68
N LYS A 137 -14.34 8.67 18.10
CA LYS A 137 -14.39 10.13 17.94
C LYS A 137 -13.92 10.55 16.55
N ASP A 138 -14.43 11.66 16.05
CA ASP A 138 -14.00 12.25 14.77
C ASP A 138 -12.60 12.86 14.89
N LEU A 139 -11.84 12.76 13.80
CA LEU A 139 -10.51 13.35 13.68
C LEU A 139 -10.56 14.56 12.76
N THR A 140 -9.72 15.54 13.03
CA THR A 140 -9.46 16.66 12.12
C THR A 140 -8.59 16.21 10.94
N GLU A 141 -8.59 16.96 9.84
CA GLU A 141 -7.71 16.71 8.69
C GLU A 141 -6.23 16.73 9.08
N GLN A 142 -5.84 17.62 10.00
CA GLN A 142 -4.48 17.68 10.52
C GLN A 142 -4.11 16.40 11.30
N GLU A 143 -4.96 15.96 12.22
CA GLU A 143 -4.76 14.70 12.97
C GLU A 143 -4.63 13.51 12.03
N ILE A 144 -5.45 13.46 10.97
CA ILE A 144 -5.37 12.40 9.96
C ILE A 144 -4.03 12.45 9.24
N ALA A 145 -3.57 13.63 8.80
CA ALA A 145 -2.30 13.79 8.12
C ALA A 145 -1.11 13.42 9.02
N GLN A 146 -1.13 13.83 10.29
CA GLN A 146 -0.11 13.50 11.29
C GLN A 146 0.02 12.00 11.52
N TYR A 147 -1.09 11.32 11.73
CA TYR A 147 -1.09 9.87 11.88
C TYR A 147 -0.55 9.17 10.63
N LYS A 148 -1.06 9.53 9.45
CA LYS A 148 -0.64 8.93 8.18
C LYS A 148 0.86 9.15 7.93
N THR A 149 1.37 10.35 8.18
CA THR A 149 2.80 10.66 8.06
C THR A 149 3.64 9.77 8.97
N ASN A 150 3.25 9.62 10.24
CA ASN A 150 3.98 8.78 11.19
C ASN A 150 4.05 7.31 10.75
N ILE A 151 2.92 6.74 10.31
CA ILE A 151 2.88 5.35 9.86
C ILE A 151 3.66 5.17 8.55
N LEU A 152 3.54 6.10 7.59
CA LEU A 152 4.28 6.01 6.32
C LEU A 152 5.79 6.12 6.53
N LEU A 153 6.26 7.01 7.41
CA LEU A 153 7.69 7.11 7.75
C LEU A 153 8.21 5.83 8.44
N PHE A 154 7.44 5.29 9.38
CA PHE A 154 7.77 4.00 9.99
C PHE A 154 7.89 2.89 8.93
N LEU A 155 6.92 2.78 8.04
CA LEU A 155 6.92 1.79 6.98
C LEU A 155 8.09 1.99 6.00
N GLY A 156 8.39 3.23 5.61
CA GLY A 156 9.53 3.56 4.76
C GLY A 156 10.85 3.04 5.33
N ARG A 157 11.09 3.25 6.62
CA ARG A 157 12.27 2.71 7.32
C ARG A 157 12.32 1.19 7.33
N GLU A 158 11.17 0.55 7.56
CA GLU A 158 11.09 -0.92 7.51
C GLU A 158 11.30 -1.45 6.08
N TYR A 159 10.87 -0.73 5.04
CA TYR A 159 11.17 -1.11 3.65
C TYR A 159 12.66 -1.02 3.35
N HIS A 160 13.33 0.06 3.81
CA HIS A 160 14.78 0.18 3.71
C HIS A 160 15.47 -0.99 4.41
N ARG A 161 15.11 -1.28 5.67
CA ARG A 161 15.66 -2.42 6.45
C ARG A 161 15.53 -3.77 5.75
N LEU A 162 14.40 -4.01 5.07
CA LEU A 162 14.11 -5.25 4.36
C LEU A 162 14.64 -5.27 2.92
N GLY A 163 15.17 -4.16 2.43
CA GLY A 163 15.61 -4.00 1.03
C GLY A 163 14.45 -4.05 0.03
N TRP A 164 13.26 -3.57 0.42
CA TRP A 164 12.09 -3.49 -0.46
C TRP A 164 12.05 -2.17 -1.21
N ALA A 165 11.51 -2.20 -2.42
CA ALA A 165 11.14 -0.99 -3.15
C ALA A 165 9.82 -0.42 -2.62
N MET A 166 9.79 0.87 -2.34
CA MET A 166 8.57 1.60 -1.99
C MET A 166 7.90 2.14 -3.24
N GLN A 167 6.63 1.79 -3.48
CA GLN A 167 5.84 2.31 -4.59
C GLN A 167 4.75 3.24 -4.05
N LEU A 168 4.72 4.48 -4.55
CA LEU A 168 3.78 5.52 -4.15
C LEU A 168 2.89 5.88 -5.34
N HIS A 169 1.61 5.52 -5.29
CA HIS A 169 0.60 5.87 -6.27
C HIS A 169 -0.29 6.98 -5.71
N PHE A 170 -0.39 8.10 -6.40
CA PHE A 170 -1.18 9.25 -5.95
C PHE A 170 -1.83 10.04 -7.12
N SER A 171 -2.41 11.20 -6.82
CA SER A 171 -3.16 12.05 -7.75
C SER A 171 -4.42 11.39 -8.30
N CYS A 172 -5.07 10.55 -7.48
CA CYS A 172 -6.38 9.98 -7.78
C CYS A 172 -7.42 10.51 -6.80
N LYS A 173 -8.47 11.13 -7.30
CA LYS A 173 -9.67 11.42 -6.50
C LYS A 173 -10.66 10.30 -6.69
N ARG A 174 -10.93 9.56 -5.62
CA ARG A 174 -11.75 8.34 -5.66
C ARG A 174 -13.23 8.62 -5.45
N ASP A 175 -14.06 7.71 -5.97
CA ASP A 175 -15.48 7.60 -5.68
C ASP A 175 -16.28 8.90 -5.92
N ASN A 176 -15.97 9.63 -6.99
CA ASN A 176 -16.54 10.95 -7.27
C ASN A 176 -18.07 10.95 -7.46
N ASN A 177 -18.65 9.81 -7.83
CA ASN A 177 -20.10 9.66 -7.99
C ASN A 177 -20.70 8.90 -6.80
N THR A 178 -21.05 9.64 -5.74
CA THR A 178 -21.60 9.06 -4.50
C THR A 178 -22.84 8.19 -4.75
N ARG A 179 -23.70 8.54 -5.70
CA ARG A 179 -24.89 7.74 -6.04
C ARG A 179 -24.51 6.36 -6.58
N MET A 180 -23.49 6.30 -7.46
CA MET A 180 -23.03 5.05 -8.04
C MET A 180 -22.18 4.26 -7.05
N PHE A 181 -21.37 4.91 -6.22
CA PHE A 181 -20.67 4.28 -5.12
C PHE A 181 -21.60 3.52 -4.17
N ARG A 182 -22.73 4.14 -3.78
CA ARG A 182 -23.76 3.48 -2.95
C ARG A 182 -24.40 2.27 -3.62
N LYS A 183 -24.45 2.25 -4.95
CA LYS A 183 -25.07 1.17 -5.75
C LYS A 183 -24.09 0.04 -6.09
N LEU A 184 -22.85 0.35 -6.42
CA LEU A 184 -21.88 -0.59 -7.00
C LEU A 184 -20.65 -0.81 -6.14
N GLY A 185 -20.38 0.04 -5.15
CA GLY A 185 -19.17 -0.01 -4.33
C GLY A 185 -17.97 0.72 -4.97
N PRO A 186 -16.78 0.56 -4.35
CA PRO A 186 -15.54 1.18 -4.83
C PRO A 186 -15.03 0.52 -6.12
N ASP A 187 -14.06 1.17 -6.77
CA ASP A 187 -13.31 0.66 -7.93
C ASP A 187 -14.19 0.28 -9.15
N THR A 188 -15.28 1.00 -9.34
CA THR A 188 -16.27 0.73 -10.40
C THR A 188 -16.26 1.77 -11.53
N GLY A 189 -15.14 2.51 -11.70
CA GLY A 189 -14.93 3.40 -12.84
C GLY A 189 -15.37 4.85 -12.59
N PHE A 190 -15.52 5.28 -11.33
CA PHE A 190 -15.93 6.63 -10.96
C PHE A 190 -14.83 7.46 -10.28
N ASP A 191 -13.59 7.08 -10.51
CA ASP A 191 -12.41 7.85 -10.09
C ASP A 191 -12.00 8.85 -11.15
N CYS A 192 -11.29 9.90 -10.76
CA CYS A 192 -10.73 10.87 -11.69
C CYS A 192 -9.34 11.33 -11.27
N ILE A 193 -8.63 11.96 -12.20
CA ILE A 193 -7.35 12.63 -11.92
C ILE A 193 -7.57 13.74 -10.91
N SER A 194 -6.70 13.82 -9.90
CA SER A 194 -6.59 14.93 -8.96
C SER A 194 -5.46 15.85 -9.36
N ASN A 195 -5.60 17.14 -9.11
CA ASN A 195 -4.53 18.13 -9.24
C ASN A 195 -3.95 18.55 -7.88
N TYR A 196 -4.34 17.87 -6.81
CA TYR A 196 -3.82 18.12 -5.46
C TYR A 196 -2.69 17.12 -5.16
N ALA A 197 -1.47 17.54 -5.43
CA ALA A 197 -0.25 16.79 -5.10
C ALA A 197 0.84 17.79 -4.67
N PRO A 198 0.87 18.20 -3.38
CA PRO A 198 1.81 19.19 -2.90
C PRO A 198 3.26 18.67 -3.03
N ALA A 199 4.01 19.24 -3.96
CA ALA A 199 5.40 18.84 -4.24
C ALA A 199 6.32 18.97 -3.00
N ALA A 200 6.13 20.03 -2.20
CA ALA A 200 6.90 20.23 -0.97
C ALA A 200 6.74 19.06 0.00
N GLN A 201 5.50 18.59 0.22
CA GLN A 201 5.25 17.48 1.15
C GLN A 201 5.88 16.17 0.68
N LEU A 202 5.85 15.89 -0.63
CA LEU A 202 6.55 14.72 -1.19
C LEU A 202 8.06 14.83 -0.97
N ALA A 203 8.65 15.99 -1.25
CA ALA A 203 10.09 16.22 -1.04
C ALA A 203 10.47 16.11 0.44
N ASP A 204 9.67 16.70 1.35
CA ASP A 204 9.91 16.64 2.79
C ASP A 204 9.77 15.20 3.33
N PHE A 205 8.81 14.42 2.83
CA PHE A 205 8.65 13.01 3.18
C PHE A 205 9.87 12.18 2.77
N LEU A 206 10.36 12.34 1.55
CA LEU A 206 11.56 11.64 1.08
C LEU A 206 12.80 12.07 1.89
N ASN A 207 12.97 13.38 2.11
CA ASN A 207 14.06 13.92 2.92
C ASN A 207 14.06 13.43 4.37
N ALA A 208 12.89 13.23 4.97
CA ALA A 208 12.78 12.70 6.35
C ALA A 208 13.25 11.25 6.49
N LEU A 209 13.28 10.49 5.40
CA LEU A 209 13.89 9.16 5.35
C LEU A 209 15.36 9.22 4.94
N ASP A 210 15.69 10.12 4.02
CA ASP A 210 17.04 10.26 3.47
C ASP A 210 18.04 10.80 4.50
N ILE A 211 17.66 11.78 5.31
CA ILE A 211 18.53 12.40 6.31
C ILE A 211 19.09 11.42 7.35
N THR A 212 18.47 10.25 7.51
CA THR A 212 18.92 9.15 8.37
C THR A 212 19.46 7.97 7.59
N ASP A 213 19.69 8.12 6.27
CA ASP A 213 20.12 7.05 5.37
C ASP A 213 19.16 5.82 5.40
N GLU A 214 17.87 6.10 5.47
CA GLU A 214 16.81 5.09 5.56
C GLU A 214 15.79 5.19 4.42
N LEU A 215 16.09 5.98 3.36
CA LEU A 215 15.24 6.08 2.18
C LEU A 215 15.33 4.77 1.36
N PRO A 216 14.24 4.01 1.20
CA PRO A 216 14.26 2.84 0.33
C PRO A 216 14.28 3.24 -1.14
N LYS A 217 14.66 2.33 -2.04
CA LYS A 217 14.42 2.52 -3.47
C LYS A 217 12.95 2.86 -3.70
N THR A 218 12.69 4.03 -4.29
CA THR A 218 11.33 4.55 -4.39
C THR A 218 10.91 4.71 -5.84
N ILE A 219 9.68 4.25 -6.15
CA ILE A 219 9.05 4.43 -7.45
C ILE A 219 7.81 5.29 -7.24
N ILE A 220 7.70 6.38 -7.99
CA ILE A 220 6.63 7.35 -7.86
C ILE A 220 5.72 7.27 -9.09
N TYR A 221 4.42 7.08 -8.85
CA TYR A 221 3.40 7.03 -9.87
C TYR A 221 2.37 8.13 -9.61
N SER A 222 2.22 9.07 -10.56
CA SER A 222 1.11 10.01 -10.57
C SER A 222 0.13 9.67 -11.69
N LEU A 223 -1.17 9.74 -11.41
CA LEU A 223 -2.20 9.68 -12.45
C LEU A 223 -2.28 10.99 -13.25
N ASN A 224 -1.75 12.08 -12.72
CA ASN A 224 -1.76 13.37 -13.38
C ASN A 224 -0.46 13.59 -14.15
N PRO A 225 -0.46 13.60 -15.50
CA PRO A 225 0.75 13.81 -16.26
C PRO A 225 1.38 15.20 -16.06
N ALA A 226 0.62 16.19 -15.55
CA ALA A 226 1.17 17.50 -15.21
C ALA A 226 2.16 17.44 -14.03
N ASP A 227 2.12 16.40 -13.21
CA ASP A 227 3.05 16.22 -12.09
C ASP A 227 4.44 15.73 -12.54
N ASN A 228 4.59 15.22 -13.76
CA ASN A 228 5.82 14.57 -14.24
C ASN A 228 7.06 15.48 -14.13
N ALA A 229 6.94 16.76 -14.48
CA ALA A 229 8.06 17.70 -14.39
C ALA A 229 8.47 17.95 -12.93
N ILE A 230 7.49 18.04 -12.01
CA ILE A 230 7.71 18.22 -10.58
C ILE A 230 8.38 16.97 -10.01
N ILE A 231 7.83 15.79 -10.30
CA ILE A 231 8.38 14.50 -9.87
C ILE A 231 9.82 14.35 -10.38
N GLY A 232 10.05 14.64 -11.66
CA GLY A 232 11.38 14.56 -12.28
C GLY A 232 12.41 15.46 -11.59
N SER A 233 12.01 16.66 -11.12
CA SER A 233 12.90 17.54 -10.37
C SER A 233 13.15 17.05 -8.95
N ILE A 234 12.14 16.48 -8.28
CA ILE A 234 12.27 15.94 -6.90
C ILE A 234 13.19 14.73 -6.89
N ILE A 235 12.97 13.74 -7.76
CA ILE A 235 13.81 12.53 -7.80
C ILE A 235 15.27 12.86 -8.18
N GLY A 236 15.52 13.96 -8.88
CA GLY A 236 16.86 14.46 -9.14
C GLY A 236 17.61 14.94 -7.87
N CYS A 237 16.92 15.13 -6.76
CA CYS A 237 17.52 15.51 -5.46
C CYS A 237 17.96 14.29 -4.63
N PHE A 238 17.50 13.07 -4.99
CA PHE A 238 17.74 11.83 -4.23
C PHE A 238 18.34 10.79 -5.18
N GLN A 239 19.61 10.92 -5.52
CA GLN A 239 20.29 10.12 -6.56
C GLN A 239 21.30 9.08 -6.04
N ASP A 240 21.40 8.87 -4.76
CA ASP A 240 22.40 8.01 -4.11
C ASP A 240 22.08 6.52 -4.21
#